data_5a2c1ba7fd073406d8659749b4556e68
#
_entry.id   5a2c1ba7fd073406d8659749b4556e68
#
_cell.length_a   1.000
_cell.length_b   1.000
_cell.length_c   1.000
_cell.angle_alpha   90.00
_cell.angle_beta   90.00
_cell.angle_gamma   90.00
#
_symmetry.space_group_name_H-M   'P 1'
#
loop_
_entity.id
_entity.type
_entity.pdbx_description
1 polymer ?
#
loop_
_entity_poly.entity_id
_entity_poly.type
_entity_poly.pdbx_seq_one_letter_code
_entity_poly.pdbx_strand_id
1 'polypeptide(L)'
;MRLFSSDRPYSSGTLNSSKSKRKRINLSTHSIGLRQAYYTITVFVHDRAVMAEENKEQRHPQWSSDRRVTDALLTGEPSDYNLAELARLKIRYKGFPGARDIQSDLEKILSQWHLTEETLCEKTREIHAVAQVYKGRGAKRDDWS
;
A
#
# COMPACT_ATOMS: atom_id res chain seq x y z
N MET A 1 -41.86 12.82 37.87
CA MET A 1 -42.24 14.22 37.60
C MET A 1 -40.99 15.08 37.68
N ARG A 2 -40.46 15.52 36.56
CA ARG A 2 -39.85 16.83 36.25
C ARG A 2 -39.33 16.79 34.83
N LEU A 3 -40.03 17.49 33.98
CA LEU A 3 -39.67 17.85 32.61
C LEU A 3 -38.54 18.88 32.66
N PHE A 4 -37.49 18.69 31.90
CA PHE A 4 -36.55 19.75 31.55
C PHE A 4 -36.52 19.89 30.04
N SER A 5 -37.25 20.88 29.57
CA SER A 5 -37.18 21.49 28.28
C SER A 5 -35.89 22.31 28.22
N SER A 6 -35.06 22.14 27.18
CA SER A 6 -33.94 23.03 26.92
C SER A 6 -33.99 23.44 25.44
N ASP A 7 -34.62 24.57 25.21
CA ASP A 7 -34.59 25.33 23.97
C ASP A 7 -33.17 25.81 23.69
N ARG A 8 -32.66 25.55 22.49
CA ARG A 8 -31.47 26.20 21.95
C ARG A 8 -31.86 27.20 20.91
N PRO A 9 -31.43 28.46 21.00
CA PRO A 9 -31.73 29.47 19.99
C PRO A 9 -30.87 29.24 18.74
N TYR A 10 -31.53 29.32 17.59
CA TYR A 10 -30.99 29.32 16.24
C TYR A 10 -30.21 30.62 15.99
N SER A 11 -28.88 30.55 15.86
CA SER A 11 -28.06 31.71 15.50
C SER A 11 -27.92 31.77 13.98
N SER A 12 -28.54 32.76 13.38
CA SER A 12 -28.40 33.14 11.98
C SER A 12 -27.06 33.78 11.72
N GLY A 13 -26.14 33.01 11.15
CA GLY A 13 -24.84 33.51 10.67
C GLY A 13 -25.00 34.23 9.33
N THR A 14 -24.70 35.52 9.33
CA THR A 14 -24.66 36.41 8.18
C THR A 14 -23.64 35.98 7.15
N LEU A 15 -24.06 35.83 5.90
CA LEU A 15 -23.24 35.61 4.71
C LEU A 15 -22.32 36.81 4.45
N ASN A 16 -21.06 36.69 4.70
CA ASN A 16 -20.06 37.69 4.36
C ASN A 16 -19.59 37.49 2.91
N SER A 17 -20.17 38.29 2.02
CA SER A 17 -19.81 38.35 0.59
C SER A 17 -18.45 39.00 0.41
N SER A 18 -17.39 38.23 0.36
CA SER A 18 -16.07 38.72 -0.01
C SER A 18 -15.98 38.93 -1.52
N LYS A 19 -16.03 40.19 -1.94
CA LYS A 19 -15.77 40.64 -3.33
C LYS A 19 -14.36 40.24 -3.75
N SER A 20 -14.26 39.23 -4.59
CA SER A 20 -13.04 38.87 -5.29
C SER A 20 -12.61 39.99 -6.26
N LYS A 21 -11.57 40.74 -5.91
CA LYS A 21 -10.92 41.70 -6.79
C LYS A 21 -10.19 40.91 -7.89
N ARG A 22 -10.78 40.85 -9.10
CA ARG A 22 -10.07 40.40 -10.31
C ARG A 22 -8.91 41.35 -10.61
N LYS A 23 -7.70 40.92 -10.33
CA LYS A 23 -6.48 41.57 -10.79
C LYS A 23 -6.44 41.42 -12.31
N ARG A 24 -6.59 42.56 -13.04
CA ARG A 24 -6.30 42.63 -14.47
C ARG A 24 -4.80 42.44 -14.65
N ILE A 25 -4.43 41.30 -15.22
CA ILE A 25 -3.06 41.04 -15.67
C ILE A 25 -2.88 41.80 -16.96
N ASN A 26 -2.06 42.86 -16.91
CA ASN A 26 -1.64 43.61 -18.08
C ASN A 26 -0.70 42.71 -18.90
N LEU A 27 -1.19 42.13 -19.99
CA LEU A 27 -0.33 41.47 -20.96
C LEU A 27 0.42 42.52 -21.75
N SER A 28 1.57 42.93 -21.23
CA SER A 28 2.58 43.60 -22.05
C SER A 28 3.14 42.55 -23.00
N THR A 29 2.81 42.69 -24.27
CA THR A 29 3.31 41.90 -25.38
C THR A 29 4.81 42.13 -25.56
N HIS A 30 5.63 41.31 -24.87
CA HIS A 30 7.01 41.12 -25.28
C HIS A 30 7.03 39.79 -26.08
N SER A 31 7.20 39.98 -27.37
CA SER A 31 7.45 38.94 -28.37
C SER A 31 8.81 38.26 -28.09
N ILE A 32 8.88 37.46 -27.02
CA ILE A 32 9.99 36.54 -26.78
C ILE A 32 9.55 35.18 -27.28
N GLY A 33 9.99 34.90 -28.48
CA GLY A 33 10.19 33.64 -29.15
C GLY A 33 9.28 32.47 -28.76
N LEU A 34 8.23 32.25 -29.60
CA LEU A 34 7.46 31.00 -29.65
C LEU A 34 8.32 29.73 -29.66
N ARG A 35 9.61 29.82 -29.95
CA ARG A 35 10.57 28.71 -29.95
C ARG A 35 10.90 28.21 -28.53
N GLN A 36 10.87 29.11 -27.50
CA GLN A 36 11.20 28.71 -26.13
C GLN A 36 10.06 27.94 -25.45
N ALA A 37 8.81 28.26 -25.82
CA ALA A 37 7.64 27.57 -25.24
C ALA A 37 7.52 26.10 -25.71
N TYR A 38 7.92 25.82 -26.93
CA TYR A 38 7.91 24.45 -27.47
C TYR A 38 8.99 23.57 -26.81
N TYR A 39 10.15 24.14 -26.45
CA TYR A 39 11.22 23.38 -25.82
C TYR A 39 10.87 22.97 -24.39
N THR A 40 10.22 23.85 -23.62
CA THR A 40 9.81 23.53 -22.26
C THR A 40 8.69 22.50 -22.18
N ILE A 41 7.75 22.53 -23.13
CA ILE A 41 6.65 21.55 -23.18
C ILE A 41 7.17 20.17 -23.61
N THR A 42 8.09 20.13 -24.59
CA THR A 42 8.65 18.85 -25.08
C THR A 42 9.53 18.17 -24.02
N VAL A 43 10.33 18.92 -23.27
CA VAL A 43 11.15 18.36 -22.19
C VAL A 43 10.27 17.83 -21.05
N PHE A 44 9.20 18.56 -20.68
CA PHE A 44 8.30 18.15 -19.60
C PHE A 44 7.46 16.91 -19.95
N VAL A 45 7.09 16.73 -21.23
CA VAL A 45 6.36 15.55 -21.70
C VAL A 45 7.30 14.33 -21.80
N HIS A 46 8.58 14.55 -22.18
CA HIS A 46 9.58 13.48 -22.27
C HIS A 46 9.94 12.95 -20.88
N ASP A 47 10.13 13.84 -19.91
CA ASP A 47 10.45 13.46 -18.52
C ASP A 47 9.31 12.66 -17.86
N ARG A 48 8.05 12.99 -18.17
CA ARG A 48 6.90 12.23 -17.67
C ARG A 48 6.76 10.84 -18.33
N ALA A 49 7.13 10.71 -19.60
CA ALA A 49 7.10 9.42 -20.29
C ALA A 49 8.23 8.51 -19.81
N VAL A 50 9.42 9.05 -19.54
CA VAL A 50 10.56 8.29 -19.01
C VAL A 50 10.29 7.82 -17.56
N MET A 51 9.65 8.66 -16.72
CA MET A 51 9.23 8.27 -15.38
C MET A 51 8.11 7.23 -15.36
N ALA A 52 7.31 7.12 -16.42
CA ALA A 52 6.25 6.11 -16.54
C ALA A 52 6.78 4.72 -16.94
N GLU A 53 7.95 4.62 -17.56
CA GLU A 53 8.57 3.33 -17.90
C GLU A 53 9.39 2.73 -16.76
N GLU A 54 9.90 3.54 -15.85
CA GLU A 54 10.66 3.08 -14.67
C GLU A 54 9.81 2.41 -13.58
N ASN A 55 8.48 2.52 -13.65
CA ASN A 55 7.55 1.93 -12.70
C ASN A 55 6.84 0.68 -13.22
N LYS A 56 7.43 -0.09 -14.12
CA LYS A 56 7.01 -1.48 -14.33
C LYS A 56 7.47 -2.29 -13.13
N GLU A 57 6.66 -2.24 -12.09
CA GLU A 57 6.82 -3.00 -10.87
C GLU A 57 7.03 -4.48 -11.24
N GLN A 58 8.19 -5.03 -10.90
CA GLN A 58 8.53 -6.40 -11.25
C GLN A 58 7.56 -7.35 -10.55
N ARG A 59 6.82 -8.12 -11.32
CA ARG A 59 5.86 -9.09 -10.78
C ARG A 59 6.55 -10.39 -10.43
N HIS A 60 6.42 -10.82 -9.19
CA HIS A 60 6.95 -12.12 -8.77
C HIS A 60 6.18 -13.24 -9.48
N PRO A 61 6.82 -14.35 -9.94
CA PRO A 61 6.13 -15.47 -10.61
C PRO A 61 4.99 -16.07 -9.80
N GLN A 62 5.11 -16.11 -8.49
CA GLN A 62 4.08 -16.64 -7.57
C GLN A 62 3.15 -15.55 -7.00
N TRP A 63 3.18 -14.34 -7.51
CA TRP A 63 2.41 -13.22 -6.98
C TRP A 63 0.92 -13.56 -6.79
N SER A 64 0.29 -14.22 -7.76
CA SER A 64 -1.15 -14.53 -7.70
C SER A 64 -1.51 -15.54 -6.60
N SER A 65 -0.63 -16.52 -6.30
CA SER A 65 -0.83 -17.45 -5.20
C SER A 65 -0.52 -16.80 -3.86
N ASP A 66 0.56 -16.02 -3.80
CA ASP A 66 0.98 -15.33 -2.58
C ASP A 66 -0.01 -14.23 -2.20
N ARG A 67 -0.63 -13.56 -3.18
CA ARG A 67 -1.70 -12.58 -2.94
C ARG A 67 -2.89 -13.20 -2.20
N ARG A 68 -3.34 -14.38 -2.63
CA ARG A 68 -4.44 -15.09 -1.96
C ARG A 68 -4.09 -15.44 -0.50
N VAL A 69 -2.85 -15.85 -0.25
CA VAL A 69 -2.38 -16.13 1.11
C VAL A 69 -2.34 -14.84 1.93
N THR A 70 -1.82 -13.75 1.38
CA THR A 70 -1.78 -12.45 2.04
C THR A 70 -3.19 -11.95 2.39
N ASP A 71 -4.16 -12.06 1.47
CA ASP A 71 -5.55 -11.69 1.72
C ASP A 71 -6.19 -12.52 2.84
N ALA A 72 -5.88 -13.82 2.90
CA ALA A 72 -6.32 -14.69 3.99
C ALA A 72 -5.68 -14.31 5.34
N LEU A 73 -4.41 -13.91 5.34
CA LEU A 73 -3.70 -13.47 6.55
C LEU A 73 -4.23 -12.12 7.08
N LEU A 74 -4.61 -11.18 6.20
CA LEU A 74 -5.17 -9.87 6.59
C LEU A 74 -6.48 -10.01 7.38
N THR A 75 -7.27 -11.03 7.08
CA THR A 75 -8.55 -11.30 7.74
C THR A 75 -8.44 -12.38 8.82
N GLY A 76 -7.31 -13.07 8.90
CA GLY A 76 -7.08 -14.18 9.79
C GLY A 76 -6.52 -13.79 11.15
N GLU A 77 -6.45 -14.78 12.05
CA GLU A 77 -5.84 -14.65 13.37
C GLU A 77 -4.41 -15.26 13.37
N PRO A 78 -3.55 -14.89 14.34
CA PRO A 78 -2.18 -15.39 14.45
C PRO A 78 -2.13 -16.85 14.95
N SER A 79 -2.54 -17.79 14.09
CA SER A 79 -2.36 -19.23 14.33
C SER A 79 -0.95 -19.68 13.92
N ASP A 80 -0.50 -20.84 14.41
CA ASP A 80 0.82 -21.40 14.07
C ASP A 80 1.04 -21.51 12.56
N TYR A 81 0.01 -21.96 11.83
CA TYR A 81 0.05 -22.02 10.38
C TYR A 81 0.19 -20.63 9.74
N ASN A 82 -0.61 -19.67 10.20
CA ASN A 82 -0.59 -18.29 9.66
C ASN A 82 0.73 -17.59 9.98
N LEU A 83 1.32 -17.81 11.15
CA LEU A 83 2.64 -17.30 11.51
C LEU A 83 3.73 -17.87 10.59
N ALA A 84 3.69 -19.18 10.31
CA ALA A 84 4.62 -19.81 9.40
C ALA A 84 4.48 -19.29 7.94
N GLU A 85 3.25 -19.11 7.45
CA GLU A 85 3.00 -18.53 6.13
C GLU A 85 3.45 -17.06 6.04
N LEU A 86 3.17 -16.26 7.07
CA LEU A 86 3.63 -14.87 7.14
C LEU A 86 5.16 -14.80 7.10
N ALA A 87 5.87 -15.62 7.89
CA ALA A 87 7.32 -15.67 7.89
C ALA A 87 7.87 -16.08 6.51
N ARG A 88 7.27 -17.08 5.87
CA ARG A 88 7.63 -17.54 4.53
C ARG A 88 7.50 -16.43 3.49
N LEU A 89 6.40 -15.66 3.53
CA LEU A 89 6.19 -14.54 2.62
C LEU A 89 7.15 -13.39 2.90
N LYS A 90 7.40 -13.03 4.15
CA LYS A 90 8.37 -12.00 4.53
C LYS A 90 9.77 -12.32 4.00
N ILE A 91 10.23 -13.55 4.14
CA ILE A 91 11.54 -14.00 3.62
C ILE A 91 11.55 -13.92 2.09
N ARG A 92 10.49 -14.37 1.41
CA ARG A 92 10.40 -14.37 -0.07
C ARG A 92 10.46 -12.98 -0.67
N TYR A 93 9.76 -12.02 -0.06
CA TYR A 93 9.67 -10.65 -0.56
C TYR A 93 10.73 -9.71 0.03
N LYS A 94 11.59 -10.19 0.92
CA LYS A 94 12.68 -9.40 1.49
C LYS A 94 13.67 -8.99 0.39
N GLY A 95 13.77 -7.68 0.14
CA GLY A 95 14.63 -7.12 -0.90
C GLY A 95 14.14 -7.35 -2.34
N PHE A 96 12.93 -7.86 -2.54
CA PHE A 96 12.37 -7.98 -3.88
C PHE A 96 11.96 -6.59 -4.42
N PRO A 97 12.38 -6.21 -5.67
CA PRO A 97 12.18 -4.85 -6.17
C PRO A 97 10.76 -4.53 -6.65
N GLY A 98 9.83 -5.47 -6.55
CA GLY A 98 8.43 -5.31 -6.97
C GLY A 98 7.44 -5.86 -5.95
N ALA A 99 6.18 -6.02 -6.35
CA ALA A 99 5.09 -6.49 -5.50
C ALA A 99 4.95 -5.70 -4.19
N ARG A 100 5.01 -4.38 -4.29
CA ARG A 100 4.93 -3.47 -3.14
C ARG A 100 3.60 -3.55 -2.40
N ASP A 101 2.55 -3.95 -3.11
CA ASP A 101 1.23 -4.26 -2.57
C ASP A 101 1.32 -5.35 -1.50
N ILE A 102 1.93 -6.50 -1.82
CA ILE A 102 2.14 -7.60 -0.89
C ILE A 102 3.05 -7.16 0.27
N GLN A 103 4.17 -6.50 -0.01
CA GLN A 103 5.10 -6.04 1.03
C GLN A 103 4.41 -5.12 2.03
N SER A 104 3.63 -4.13 1.55
CA SER A 104 2.86 -3.23 2.41
C SER A 104 1.83 -3.97 3.26
N ASP A 105 1.16 -4.97 2.71
CA ASP A 105 0.17 -5.74 3.44
C ASP A 105 0.81 -6.67 4.49
N LEU A 106 1.98 -7.23 4.21
CA LEU A 106 2.74 -7.99 5.21
C LEU A 106 3.16 -7.13 6.41
N GLU A 107 3.54 -5.86 6.18
CA GLU A 107 3.82 -4.91 7.28
C GLU A 107 2.56 -4.59 8.09
N LYS A 108 1.41 -4.44 7.43
CA LYS A 108 0.12 -4.24 8.13
C LYS A 108 -0.23 -5.43 9.01
N ILE A 109 -0.04 -6.67 8.52
CA ILE A 109 -0.30 -7.89 9.28
C ILE A 109 0.60 -7.95 10.52
N LEU A 110 1.91 -7.67 10.37
CA LEU A 110 2.83 -7.61 11.50
C LEU A 110 2.35 -6.60 12.56
N SER A 111 1.92 -5.41 12.12
CA SER A 111 1.40 -4.37 13.00
C SER A 111 0.10 -4.80 13.69
N GLN A 112 -0.83 -5.44 12.97
CA GLN A 112 -2.10 -5.95 13.53
C GLN A 112 -1.87 -7.03 14.59
N TRP A 113 -0.88 -7.90 14.38
CA TRP A 113 -0.58 -8.98 15.30
C TRP A 113 0.45 -8.59 16.37
N HIS A 114 0.84 -7.31 16.42
CA HIS A 114 1.83 -6.77 17.35
C HIS A 114 3.15 -7.55 17.34
N LEU A 115 3.62 -7.93 16.15
CA LEU A 115 4.84 -8.69 15.93
C LEU A 115 5.91 -7.84 15.25
N THR A 116 7.18 -8.10 15.59
CA THR A 116 8.34 -7.67 14.83
C THR A 116 8.85 -8.81 13.96
N GLU A 117 9.73 -8.53 12.98
CA GLU A 117 10.35 -9.60 12.17
C GLU A 117 11.13 -10.60 13.05
N GLU A 118 11.78 -10.11 14.11
CA GLU A 118 12.55 -10.93 15.05
C GLU A 118 11.66 -11.87 15.82
N THR A 119 10.61 -11.34 16.46
CA THR A 119 9.65 -12.16 17.23
C THR A 119 8.88 -13.13 16.36
N LEU A 120 8.58 -12.76 15.11
CA LEU A 120 7.99 -13.67 14.14
C LEU A 120 8.93 -14.84 13.83
N CYS A 121 10.21 -14.57 13.59
CA CYS A 121 11.22 -15.61 13.32
C CYS A 121 11.43 -16.54 14.52
N GLU A 122 11.46 -16.02 15.75
CA GLU A 122 11.58 -16.82 16.98
C GLU A 122 10.40 -17.76 17.14
N LYS A 123 9.17 -17.23 17.11
CA LYS A 123 7.94 -18.03 17.18
C LYS A 123 7.87 -19.09 16.10
N THR A 124 8.26 -18.74 14.88
CA THR A 124 8.23 -19.69 13.74
C THR A 124 9.23 -20.81 13.93
N ARG A 125 10.42 -20.57 14.53
CA ARG A 125 11.38 -21.61 14.90
C ARG A 125 10.81 -22.56 15.93
N GLU A 126 10.17 -22.03 16.97
CA GLU A 126 9.52 -22.84 18.02
C GLU A 126 8.42 -23.74 17.42
N ILE A 127 7.56 -23.14 16.58
CA ILE A 127 6.49 -23.89 15.89
C ILE A 127 7.07 -25.02 15.06
N HIS A 128 8.12 -24.79 14.27
CA HIS A 128 8.74 -25.82 13.45
C HIS A 128 9.52 -26.87 14.25
N ALA A 129 9.98 -26.55 15.46
CA ALA A 129 10.63 -27.50 16.33
C ALA A 129 9.63 -28.53 16.93
N VAL A 130 8.38 -28.10 17.18
CA VAL A 130 7.37 -28.93 17.84
C VAL A 130 6.44 -29.62 16.83
N ALA A 131 6.08 -28.94 15.73
CA ALA A 131 5.09 -29.42 14.76
C ALA A 131 5.55 -29.32 13.32
N GLN A 132 5.20 -30.32 12.50
CA GLN A 132 5.28 -30.19 11.04
C GLN A 132 4.06 -29.42 10.53
N VAL A 133 4.18 -28.10 10.43
CA VAL A 133 3.09 -27.19 10.01
C VAL A 133 2.57 -27.51 8.60
N TYR A 134 3.43 -28.06 7.75
CA TYR A 134 3.14 -28.38 6.35
C TYR A 134 2.89 -29.88 6.11
N LYS A 135 2.34 -30.60 7.09
CA LYS A 135 1.93 -32.01 6.92
C LYS A 135 0.93 -32.11 5.77
N GLY A 136 1.32 -32.75 4.68
CA GLY A 136 0.45 -33.05 3.55
C GLY A 136 0.80 -32.43 2.21
N ARG A 137 1.67 -31.42 2.15
CA ARG A 137 2.13 -30.86 0.85
C ARG A 137 3.26 -31.66 0.18
N GLY A 138 3.91 -32.57 0.90
CA GLY A 138 5.05 -33.36 0.41
C GLY A 138 4.75 -34.85 0.14
N ALA A 139 3.50 -35.31 0.29
CA ALA A 139 3.17 -36.73 0.25
C ALA A 139 2.91 -37.30 -1.15
N LYS A 140 3.01 -36.52 -2.21
CA LYS A 140 3.09 -37.05 -3.60
C LYS A 140 4.49 -36.79 -4.14
N ARG A 141 5.46 -37.57 -3.66
CA ARG A 141 6.58 -37.96 -4.50
C ARG A 141 6.03 -38.94 -5.50
N ASP A 142 5.80 -38.48 -6.73
CA ASP A 142 5.66 -39.40 -7.84
C ASP A 142 7.00 -40.14 -7.95
N ASP A 143 7.00 -41.41 -7.59
CA ASP A 143 8.10 -42.33 -7.82
C ASP A 143 8.31 -42.40 -9.33
N TRP A 144 9.37 -41.78 -9.81
CA TRP A 144 9.91 -41.98 -11.14
C TRP A 144 10.69 -43.27 -11.12
N SER A 145 9.97 -44.40 -11.29
CA SER A 145 10.54 -45.71 -11.55
C SER A 145 10.48 -46.00 -13.04
#